data_06cab91cfc75ca0c9601b1d0b79b7d00
#
_entry.id   06cab91cfc75ca0c9601b1d0b79b7d00
#
_cell.length_a   1.000
_cell.length_b   1.000
_cell.length_c   1.000
_cell.angle_alpha   90.00
_cell.angle_beta   90.00
_cell.angle_gamma   90.00
#
_symmetry.space_group_name_H-M   'P 1'
#
loop_
_entity.id
_entity.type
_entity.pdbx_description
1 polymer ?
#
loop_
_entity_poly.entity_id
_entity_poly.type
_entity_poly.pdbx_seq_one_letter_code
_entity_poly.pdbx_strand_id
1 'polypeptide(L)'
;NNGFRSMVRRSIAADIAVVTNVAPNHLDVHKDMAEYVQAKKNVFAHQDGSGKVVLNYDNDITRAFAADAPGTVEFFSRQARPAHGVYLEDGTIFRDGRPIMDAADIRIPGVHNIENYMAAACAVEGLATDEDIDAVARSFAGVEHRIEFVREKDGVKYYNDSIASSPSRTIAGLHSFHQKLVLIAGGYDKKIPFDALGPEICGHVRLLILCGATAEKIEAAVCAAPEYQPGQPEILHAATLAEAVQLAQAHSVPGDIVTLSPACAAFDQFKNFMVRGETYKRLVQAL
;
A
#
# COMPACT_ATOMS: atom_id res chain seq x y z
N ASN A 1 7.01 -9.69 9.92
CA ASN A 1 6.90 -8.69 11.00
C ASN A 1 7.94 -8.84 12.13
N ASN A 2 8.85 -9.81 12.06
CA ASN A 2 9.94 -9.95 13.01
C ASN A 2 11.21 -9.17 12.62
N GLY A 3 11.26 -8.53 11.47
CA GLY A 3 12.44 -7.81 11.01
C GLY A 3 12.83 -6.61 11.88
N PHE A 4 11.86 -5.87 12.42
CA PHE A 4 12.15 -4.71 13.27
C PHE A 4 12.73 -5.09 14.65
N ARG A 5 12.28 -6.18 15.26
CA ARG A 5 12.87 -6.66 16.54
C ARG A 5 14.26 -7.23 16.39
N SER A 6 14.63 -7.78 15.25
CA SER A 6 15.97 -8.30 15.01
C SER A 6 16.99 -7.20 14.69
N MET A 7 16.57 -6.08 14.08
CA MET A 7 17.44 -4.92 13.85
C MET A 7 17.86 -4.22 15.16
N VAL A 8 17.02 -4.25 16.20
CA VAL A 8 17.31 -3.64 17.51
C VAL A 8 18.45 -4.36 18.26
N ARG A 9 18.82 -5.57 17.87
CA ARG A 9 19.85 -6.38 18.57
C ARG A 9 21.20 -6.45 17.88
N ARG A 10 21.39 -5.88 16.71
CA ARG A 10 22.68 -5.85 16.01
C ARG A 10 23.01 -4.42 15.65
N SER A 11 24.14 -3.93 16.10
CA SER A 11 24.76 -2.67 15.71
C SER A 11 25.28 -2.73 14.25
N ILE A 12 24.40 -3.04 13.31
CA ILE A 12 24.72 -2.96 11.88
C ILE A 12 24.23 -1.60 11.42
N ALA A 13 25.17 -0.71 11.11
CA ALA A 13 24.87 0.53 10.43
C ALA A 13 24.45 0.21 8.98
N ALA A 14 23.36 0.81 8.51
CA ALA A 14 22.99 0.76 7.10
C ALA A 14 23.69 1.91 6.39
N ASP A 15 24.34 1.66 5.25
CA ASP A 15 24.95 2.72 4.43
C ASP A 15 23.88 3.71 3.93
N ILE A 16 22.71 3.17 3.55
CA ILE A 16 21.55 3.94 3.10
C ILE A 16 20.31 3.50 3.88
N ALA A 17 19.69 4.42 4.59
CA ALA A 17 18.45 4.21 5.32
C ALA A 17 17.30 4.98 4.64
N VAL A 18 16.16 4.32 4.45
CA VAL A 18 14.98 4.92 3.80
C VAL A 18 13.79 4.85 4.73
N VAL A 19 13.13 5.98 4.99
CA VAL A 19 11.86 6.05 5.72
C VAL A 19 10.81 6.70 4.84
N THR A 20 9.95 5.87 4.26
CA THR A 20 8.97 6.33 3.26
C THR A 20 7.79 7.06 3.89
N ASN A 21 7.29 6.56 5.02
CA ASN A 21 6.16 7.18 5.71
C ASN A 21 6.07 6.69 7.15
N VAL A 22 5.56 7.54 8.05
CA VAL A 22 5.18 7.19 9.42
C VAL A 22 3.77 7.69 9.68
N ALA A 23 2.85 6.75 9.86
CA ALA A 23 1.46 7.00 10.22
C ALA A 23 1.06 6.06 11.36
N PRO A 24 0.02 6.35 12.15
CA PRO A 24 -0.46 5.47 13.21
C PRO A 24 -0.65 4.03 12.73
N ASN A 25 0.17 3.12 13.26
CA ASN A 25 0.12 1.70 12.97
C ASN A 25 0.84 0.93 14.08
N HIS A 26 0.50 -0.36 14.25
CA HIS A 26 1.15 -1.23 15.24
C HIS A 26 1.06 -0.72 16.69
N LEU A 27 0.01 0.05 17.06
CA LEU A 27 -0.24 0.49 18.41
C LEU A 27 -0.72 -0.64 19.34
N ASP A 28 -0.96 -1.83 18.78
CA ASP A 28 -1.13 -3.11 19.49
C ASP A 28 0.21 -3.68 20.00
N VAL A 29 1.34 -3.21 19.47
CA VAL A 29 2.70 -3.67 19.78
C VAL A 29 3.50 -2.59 20.51
N HIS A 30 3.29 -1.32 20.17
CA HIS A 30 3.94 -0.16 20.76
C HIS A 30 3.02 0.54 21.76
N LYS A 31 3.58 1.02 22.85
CA LYS A 31 2.85 1.70 23.91
C LYS A 31 2.11 2.94 23.40
N ASP A 32 2.77 3.71 22.53
CA ASP A 32 2.27 4.94 21.95
C ASP A 32 2.99 5.30 20.64
N MET A 33 2.56 6.38 20.00
CA MET A 33 3.21 6.89 18.78
C MET A 33 4.66 7.31 19.00
N ALA A 34 5.03 7.79 20.19
CA ALA A 34 6.40 8.23 20.46
C ALA A 34 7.37 7.04 20.44
N GLU A 35 6.99 5.93 21.07
CA GLU A 35 7.76 4.68 21.02
C GLU A 35 7.86 4.14 19.58
N TYR A 36 6.75 4.18 18.83
CA TYR A 36 6.74 3.75 17.43
C TYR A 36 7.66 4.60 16.54
N VAL A 37 7.61 5.93 16.69
CA VAL A 37 8.50 6.88 16.01
C VAL A 37 9.96 6.60 16.37
N GLN A 38 10.27 6.42 17.64
CA GLN A 38 11.64 6.10 18.09
C GLN A 38 12.12 4.76 17.51
N ALA A 39 11.25 3.75 17.44
CA ALA A 39 11.57 2.46 16.82
C ALA A 39 11.89 2.60 15.31
N LYS A 40 11.22 3.53 14.62
CA LYS A 40 11.52 3.82 13.20
C LYS A 40 12.88 4.51 13.01
N LYS A 41 13.27 5.40 13.91
CA LYS A 41 14.59 6.07 13.87
C LYS A 41 15.76 5.10 14.02
N ASN A 42 15.56 3.92 14.61
CA ASN A 42 16.62 2.91 14.74
C ASN A 42 17.20 2.45 13.39
N VAL A 43 16.51 2.68 12.26
CA VAL A 43 17.02 2.31 10.93
C VAL A 43 18.29 3.09 10.56
N PHE A 44 18.44 4.31 11.05
CA PHE A 44 19.60 5.17 10.80
C PHE A 44 20.40 5.55 12.06
N ALA A 45 19.89 5.24 13.26
CA ALA A 45 20.47 5.68 14.53
C ALA A 45 21.92 5.19 14.76
N HIS A 46 22.35 4.16 14.05
CA HIS A 46 23.69 3.58 14.16
C HIS A 46 24.58 3.92 12.96
N GLN A 47 24.11 4.77 12.03
CA GLN A 47 24.96 5.30 10.97
C GLN A 47 26.04 6.21 11.55
N ASP A 48 27.19 6.25 10.89
CA ASP A 48 28.17 7.31 11.07
C ASP A 48 27.89 8.48 10.09
N GLY A 49 28.72 9.50 10.11
CA GLY A 49 28.56 10.68 9.24
C GLY A 49 28.69 10.40 7.73
N SER A 50 29.06 9.19 7.32
CA SER A 50 29.20 8.80 5.91
C SER A 50 27.90 8.19 5.33
N GLY A 51 26.94 7.82 6.17
CA GLY A 51 25.67 7.23 5.75
C GLY A 51 24.71 8.22 5.09
N LYS A 52 23.74 7.71 4.34
CA LYS A 52 22.65 8.47 3.72
C LYS A 52 21.31 8.12 4.37
N VAL A 53 20.47 9.12 4.62
CA VAL A 53 19.09 8.95 5.10
C VAL A 53 18.12 9.58 4.10
N VAL A 54 17.25 8.76 3.53
CA VAL A 54 16.22 9.20 2.58
C VAL A 54 14.89 9.33 3.32
N LEU A 55 14.28 10.51 3.29
CA LEU A 55 13.09 10.87 4.06
C LEU A 55 11.99 11.45 3.18
N ASN A 56 10.74 11.17 3.55
CA ASN A 56 9.59 11.82 2.92
C ASN A 56 9.42 13.25 3.48
N TYR A 57 9.52 14.25 2.61
CA TYR A 57 9.35 15.65 2.97
C TYR A 57 7.89 16.00 3.27
N ASP A 58 6.94 15.31 2.63
CA ASP A 58 5.49 15.57 2.74
C ASP A 58 4.90 15.03 4.06
N ASN A 59 5.64 14.19 4.78
CA ASN A 59 5.23 13.66 6.07
C ASN A 59 5.99 14.37 7.20
N ASP A 60 5.29 15.10 8.05
CA ASP A 60 5.88 15.93 9.11
C ASP A 60 6.78 15.13 10.07
N ILE A 61 6.40 13.88 10.37
CA ILE A 61 7.15 13.00 11.27
C ILE A 61 8.48 12.61 10.61
N THR A 62 8.46 12.15 9.37
CA THR A 62 9.68 11.75 8.68
C THR A 62 10.57 12.95 8.36
N ARG A 63 9.97 14.10 8.00
CA ARG A 63 10.73 15.34 7.79
C ARG A 63 11.49 15.77 9.04
N ALA A 64 10.88 15.64 10.21
CA ALA A 64 11.53 15.96 11.48
C ALA A 64 12.72 15.02 11.80
N PHE A 65 12.81 13.83 11.21
CA PHE A 65 13.93 12.90 11.41
C PHE A 65 15.26 13.46 10.90
N ALA A 66 15.22 14.42 9.99
CA ALA A 66 16.43 15.06 9.48
C ALA A 66 17.30 15.69 10.57
N ALA A 67 16.69 16.18 11.66
CA ALA A 67 17.41 16.75 12.79
C ALA A 67 18.23 15.72 13.59
N ASP A 68 17.88 14.44 13.50
CA ASP A 68 18.51 13.34 14.22
C ASP A 68 19.39 12.47 13.30
N ALA A 69 19.41 12.74 11.99
CA ALA A 69 20.17 11.96 11.02
C ALA A 69 21.67 12.22 11.16
N PRO A 70 22.51 11.18 11.35
CA PRO A 70 23.97 11.38 11.54
C PRO A 70 24.70 11.78 10.27
N GLY A 71 24.20 11.37 9.09
CA GLY A 71 24.83 11.54 7.79
C GLY A 71 24.09 12.47 6.84
N THR A 72 24.26 12.27 5.54
CA THR A 72 23.60 13.07 4.51
C THR A 72 22.11 12.77 4.45
N VAL A 73 21.28 13.83 4.44
CA VAL A 73 19.83 13.72 4.28
C VAL A 73 19.43 14.10 2.87
N GLU A 74 18.70 13.21 2.21
CA GLU A 74 17.99 13.49 0.99
C GLU A 74 16.49 13.35 1.20
N PHE A 75 15.72 14.23 0.55
CA PHE A 75 14.28 14.20 0.63
C PHE A 75 13.66 13.76 -0.69
N PHE A 76 12.55 13.06 -0.60
CA PHE A 76 11.63 12.96 -1.73
C PHE A 76 10.30 13.64 -1.39
N SER A 77 9.67 14.26 -2.38
CA SER A 77 8.41 14.98 -2.20
C SER A 77 7.56 14.96 -3.46
N ARG A 78 6.27 14.79 -3.27
CA ARG A 78 5.26 14.94 -4.32
C ARG A 78 4.61 16.32 -4.32
N GLN A 79 4.72 17.06 -3.21
CA GLN A 79 4.00 18.32 -2.98
C GLN A 79 4.91 19.55 -2.92
N ALA A 80 6.20 19.36 -2.73
CA ALA A 80 7.16 20.43 -2.55
C ALA A 80 8.47 20.15 -3.33
N ARG A 81 9.27 21.18 -3.46
CA ARG A 81 10.62 21.09 -4.05
C ARG A 81 11.67 21.21 -2.94
N PRO A 82 12.16 20.09 -2.39
CA PRO A 82 13.22 20.12 -1.39
C PRO A 82 14.53 20.68 -1.99
N ALA A 83 15.39 21.21 -1.14
CA ALA A 83 16.68 21.77 -1.58
C ALA A 83 17.62 20.71 -2.17
N HIS A 84 17.54 19.47 -1.66
CA HIS A 84 18.28 18.30 -2.14
C HIS A 84 17.36 17.10 -2.17
N GLY A 85 17.41 16.36 -3.30
CA GLY A 85 16.69 15.10 -3.48
C GLY A 85 15.79 15.06 -4.70
N VAL A 86 14.70 14.26 -4.61
CA VAL A 86 13.84 13.93 -5.74
C VAL A 86 12.42 14.47 -5.50
N TYR A 87 11.81 15.09 -6.51
CA TYR A 87 10.47 15.64 -6.38
C TYR A 87 9.65 15.49 -7.67
N LEU A 88 8.33 15.55 -7.53
CA LEU A 88 7.37 15.56 -8.63
C LEU A 88 6.94 17.01 -8.94
N GLU A 89 7.02 17.40 -10.19
CA GLU A 89 6.51 18.68 -10.70
C GLU A 89 5.93 18.48 -12.10
N ASP A 90 4.69 18.92 -12.32
CA ASP A 90 3.98 18.82 -13.61
C ASP A 90 4.04 17.44 -14.28
N GLY A 91 3.93 16.38 -13.48
CA GLY A 91 3.94 14.99 -13.96
C GLY A 91 5.33 14.42 -14.21
N THR A 92 6.39 15.22 -14.10
CA THR A 92 7.79 14.78 -14.27
C THR A 92 8.48 14.65 -12.92
N ILE A 93 9.26 13.60 -12.74
CA ILE A 93 10.11 13.39 -11.58
C ILE A 93 11.48 14.04 -11.84
N PHE A 94 11.88 14.91 -10.93
CA PHE A 94 13.16 15.64 -10.96
C PHE A 94 14.08 15.21 -9.84
N ARG A 95 15.39 15.28 -10.08
CA ARG A 95 16.45 15.21 -9.07
C ARG A 95 17.24 16.51 -9.12
N ASP A 96 17.25 17.30 -8.04
CA ASP A 96 17.98 18.55 -7.91
C ASP A 96 17.82 19.50 -9.12
N GLY A 97 16.60 19.58 -9.66
CA GLY A 97 16.24 20.40 -10.83
C GLY A 97 16.49 19.76 -12.19
N ARG A 98 17.04 18.54 -12.27
CA ARG A 98 17.23 17.77 -13.51
C ARG A 98 16.10 16.75 -13.66
N PRO A 99 15.41 16.69 -14.81
CA PRO A 99 14.37 15.67 -15.03
C PRO A 99 15.01 14.28 -15.11
N ILE A 100 14.35 13.29 -14.47
CA ILE A 100 14.75 11.89 -14.49
C ILE A 100 13.83 11.08 -15.42
N MET A 101 12.49 11.22 -15.21
CA MET A 101 11.49 10.42 -15.93
C MET A 101 10.09 11.03 -15.80
N ASP A 102 9.18 10.64 -16.67
CA ASP A 102 7.74 10.94 -16.52
C ASP A 102 7.10 9.99 -15.50
N ALA A 103 6.32 10.51 -14.57
CA ALA A 103 5.61 9.69 -13.60
C ALA A 103 4.55 8.77 -14.24
N ALA A 104 4.07 9.12 -15.44
CA ALA A 104 3.14 8.29 -16.22
C ALA A 104 3.79 6.99 -16.74
N ASP A 105 5.12 6.94 -16.80
CA ASP A 105 5.87 5.74 -17.21
C ASP A 105 5.93 4.67 -16.13
N ILE A 106 5.56 5.01 -14.89
CA ILE A 106 5.48 4.04 -13.80
C ILE A 106 4.32 3.08 -14.06
N ARG A 107 4.65 1.85 -14.41
CA ARG A 107 3.70 0.81 -14.80
C ARG A 107 2.74 0.41 -13.68
N ILE A 108 3.19 0.43 -12.42
CA ILE A 108 2.38 0.06 -11.26
C ILE A 108 1.48 1.23 -10.84
N PRO A 109 0.15 0.99 -10.64
CA PRO A 109 -0.79 2.06 -10.37
C PRO A 109 -0.64 2.65 -8.95
N GLY A 110 -1.07 3.90 -8.80
CA GLY A 110 -1.24 4.58 -7.52
C GLY A 110 -0.15 5.59 -7.19
N VAL A 111 -0.57 6.73 -6.65
CA VAL A 111 0.32 7.86 -6.29
C VAL A 111 1.40 7.48 -5.28
N HIS A 112 1.12 6.51 -4.39
CA HIS A 112 2.12 5.98 -3.45
C HIS A 112 3.29 5.27 -4.17
N ASN A 113 3.09 4.77 -5.38
CA ASN A 113 4.16 4.18 -6.17
C ASN A 113 5.06 5.24 -6.77
N ILE A 114 4.54 6.41 -7.12
CA ILE A 114 5.37 7.57 -7.49
C ILE A 114 6.30 7.93 -6.32
N GLU A 115 5.77 8.00 -5.10
CA GLU A 115 6.55 8.24 -3.89
C GLU A 115 7.62 7.15 -3.66
N ASN A 116 7.27 5.88 -3.87
CA ASN A 116 8.22 4.78 -3.76
C ASN A 116 9.35 4.87 -4.80
N TYR A 117 9.05 5.27 -6.05
CA TYR A 117 10.06 5.48 -7.08
C TYR A 117 10.97 6.67 -6.76
N MET A 118 10.42 7.78 -6.27
CA MET A 118 11.22 8.93 -5.82
C MET A 118 12.15 8.54 -4.65
N ALA A 119 11.63 7.78 -3.67
CA ALA A 119 12.43 7.27 -2.57
C ALA A 119 13.55 6.33 -3.04
N ALA A 120 13.24 5.44 -3.99
CA ALA A 120 14.23 4.55 -4.59
C ALA A 120 15.28 5.34 -5.39
N ALA A 121 14.86 6.35 -6.16
CA ALA A 121 15.77 7.20 -6.90
C ALA A 121 16.77 7.91 -5.98
N CYS A 122 16.33 8.47 -4.84
CA CYS A 122 17.24 9.01 -3.81
C CYS A 122 18.20 7.92 -3.31
N ALA A 123 17.67 6.74 -2.98
CA ALA A 123 18.46 5.67 -2.36
C ALA A 123 19.58 5.13 -3.30
N VAL A 124 19.30 5.03 -4.59
CA VAL A 124 20.25 4.45 -5.57
C VAL A 124 21.13 5.49 -6.28
N GLU A 125 21.09 6.74 -5.84
CA GLU A 125 21.95 7.78 -6.40
C GLU A 125 23.43 7.39 -6.29
N GLY A 126 24.13 7.49 -7.43
CA GLY A 126 25.52 7.04 -7.55
C GLY A 126 25.71 5.52 -7.70
N LEU A 127 24.62 4.72 -7.57
CA LEU A 127 24.63 3.27 -7.77
C LEU A 127 23.94 2.82 -9.06
N ALA A 128 22.97 3.60 -9.54
CA ALA A 128 22.25 3.36 -10.78
C ALA A 128 22.08 4.67 -11.54
N THR A 129 21.93 4.59 -12.87
CA THR A 129 21.67 5.75 -13.73
C THR A 129 20.18 6.10 -13.74
N ASP A 130 19.82 7.28 -14.22
CA ASP A 130 18.43 7.68 -14.39
C ASP A 130 17.74 6.83 -15.47
N GLU A 131 18.46 6.38 -16.49
CA GLU A 131 17.99 5.46 -17.52
C GLU A 131 17.66 4.08 -16.93
N ASP A 132 18.43 3.59 -15.95
CA ASP A 132 18.11 2.34 -15.24
C ASP A 132 16.83 2.48 -14.43
N ILE A 133 16.63 3.64 -13.77
CA ILE A 133 15.43 3.93 -12.99
C ILE A 133 14.19 3.96 -13.90
N ASP A 134 14.27 4.66 -15.05
CA ASP A 134 13.19 4.72 -16.03
C ASP A 134 12.89 3.32 -16.63
N ALA A 135 13.92 2.56 -16.99
CA ALA A 135 13.75 1.20 -17.50
C ALA A 135 13.02 0.27 -16.51
N VAL A 136 13.36 0.37 -15.22
CA VAL A 136 12.67 -0.37 -14.15
C VAL A 136 11.22 0.12 -14.02
N ALA A 137 10.96 1.43 -14.08
CA ALA A 137 9.61 1.98 -13.97
C ALA A 137 8.67 1.46 -15.06
N ARG A 138 9.15 1.39 -16.29
CA ARG A 138 8.41 0.88 -17.46
C ARG A 138 8.21 -0.63 -17.45
N SER A 139 9.09 -1.39 -16.82
CA SER A 139 9.09 -2.87 -16.87
C SER A 139 8.56 -3.53 -15.61
N PHE A 140 8.74 -2.94 -14.44
CA PHE A 140 8.38 -3.53 -13.16
C PHE A 140 6.85 -3.65 -13.00
N ALA A 141 6.37 -4.89 -12.95
CA ALA A 141 4.94 -5.20 -12.88
C ALA A 141 4.35 -5.14 -11.45
N GLY A 142 5.13 -4.77 -10.46
CA GLY A 142 4.72 -4.71 -9.06
C GLY A 142 5.19 -5.88 -8.22
N VAL A 143 4.86 -5.82 -6.94
CA VAL A 143 5.13 -6.89 -5.97
C VAL A 143 3.92 -7.81 -5.92
N GLU A 144 4.18 -9.10 -5.95
CA GLU A 144 3.16 -10.14 -5.83
C GLU A 144 2.24 -9.89 -4.62
N HIS A 145 0.95 -10.10 -4.79
CA HIS A 145 -0.11 -9.83 -3.81
C HIS A 145 -0.34 -8.36 -3.43
N ARG A 146 0.28 -7.39 -4.13
CA ARG A 146 0.11 -5.97 -3.87
C ARG A 146 -0.41 -5.25 -5.11
N ILE A 147 -1.74 -5.09 -5.20
CA ILE A 147 -2.44 -4.56 -6.37
C ILE A 147 -1.93 -5.24 -7.66
N GLU A 148 -1.63 -6.52 -7.53
CA GLU A 148 -1.09 -7.36 -8.59
C GLU A 148 -2.17 -7.61 -9.65
N PHE A 149 -1.93 -7.22 -10.90
CA PHE A 149 -2.82 -7.58 -12.00
C PHE A 149 -2.74 -9.09 -12.25
N VAL A 150 -3.87 -9.77 -12.21
CA VAL A 150 -3.97 -11.22 -12.39
C VAL A 150 -4.32 -11.56 -13.83
N ARG A 151 -5.45 -11.04 -14.32
CA ARG A 151 -5.90 -11.19 -15.70
C ARG A 151 -7.04 -10.23 -16.03
N GLU A 152 -7.34 -10.13 -17.31
CA GLU A 152 -8.59 -9.60 -17.82
C GLU A 152 -9.43 -10.74 -18.40
N LYS A 153 -10.71 -10.79 -18.08
CA LYS A 153 -11.67 -11.75 -18.66
C LYS A 153 -13.00 -11.05 -18.95
N ASP A 154 -13.48 -11.21 -20.15
CA ASP A 154 -14.75 -10.63 -20.61
C ASP A 154 -14.84 -9.09 -20.36
N GLY A 155 -13.70 -8.39 -20.50
CA GLY A 155 -13.58 -6.96 -20.25
C GLY A 155 -13.53 -6.57 -18.77
N VAL A 156 -13.48 -7.54 -17.83
CA VAL A 156 -13.33 -7.32 -16.38
C VAL A 156 -11.88 -7.58 -15.97
N LYS A 157 -11.27 -6.62 -15.26
CA LYS A 157 -9.89 -6.73 -14.76
C LYS A 157 -9.87 -7.21 -13.31
N TYR A 158 -9.05 -8.21 -13.02
CA TYR A 158 -8.91 -8.81 -11.70
C TYR A 158 -7.56 -8.47 -11.08
N TYR A 159 -7.59 -7.93 -9.85
CA TYR A 159 -6.39 -7.55 -9.09
C TYR A 159 -6.32 -8.29 -7.75
N ASN A 160 -5.10 -8.67 -7.36
CA ASN A 160 -4.79 -9.32 -6.10
C ASN A 160 -4.05 -8.36 -5.18
N ASP A 161 -4.70 -7.93 -4.11
CA ASP A 161 -4.12 -7.11 -3.05
C ASP A 161 -4.22 -7.83 -1.69
N SER A 162 -4.01 -9.14 -1.70
CA SER A 162 -4.12 -9.99 -0.51
C SER A 162 -3.20 -9.58 0.65
N ILE A 163 -2.14 -8.81 0.38
CA ILE A 163 -1.24 -8.25 1.40
C ILE A 163 -1.91 -7.14 2.23
N ALA A 164 -3.01 -6.54 1.76
CA ALA A 164 -3.76 -5.52 2.47
C ALA A 164 -4.51 -6.12 3.67
N SER A 165 -3.75 -6.42 4.72
CA SER A 165 -4.21 -7.11 5.93
C SER A 165 -4.62 -6.16 7.08
N SER A 166 -4.96 -4.91 6.76
CA SER A 166 -5.51 -3.90 7.67
C SER A 166 -6.36 -2.89 6.90
N PRO A 167 -7.33 -2.20 7.55
CA PRO A 167 -8.17 -1.18 6.94
C PRO A 167 -7.38 -0.12 6.18
N SER A 168 -6.35 0.45 6.78
CA SER A 168 -5.52 1.50 6.18
C SER A 168 -4.83 1.08 4.86
N ARG A 169 -4.47 -0.21 4.74
CA ARG A 169 -3.87 -0.73 3.49
C ARG A 169 -4.90 -0.90 2.39
N THR A 170 -6.09 -1.38 2.71
CA THR A 170 -7.19 -1.46 1.76
C THR A 170 -7.61 -0.07 1.28
N ILE A 171 -7.70 0.92 2.18
CA ILE A 171 -7.96 2.31 1.82
C ILE A 171 -6.93 2.81 0.79
N ALA A 172 -5.64 2.61 1.05
CA ALA A 172 -4.60 2.96 0.09
C ALA A 172 -4.75 2.24 -1.27
N GLY A 173 -5.20 0.97 -1.24
CA GLY A 173 -5.52 0.21 -2.45
C GLY A 173 -6.70 0.77 -3.21
N LEU A 174 -7.80 1.16 -2.52
CA LEU A 174 -8.98 1.77 -3.15
C LEU A 174 -8.63 3.06 -3.89
N HIS A 175 -7.79 3.92 -3.29
CA HIS A 175 -7.33 5.18 -3.89
C HIS A 175 -6.40 5.00 -5.10
N SER A 176 -5.96 3.77 -5.39
CA SER A 176 -5.12 3.50 -6.57
C SER A 176 -5.93 3.38 -7.88
N PHE A 177 -7.25 3.40 -7.78
CA PHE A 177 -8.14 3.27 -8.93
C PHE A 177 -9.00 4.52 -9.09
N HIS A 178 -9.32 4.88 -10.34
CA HIS A 178 -10.09 6.08 -10.67
C HIS A 178 -11.58 5.80 -10.94
N GLN A 179 -12.05 4.60 -10.59
CA GLN A 179 -13.44 4.18 -10.75
C GLN A 179 -13.89 3.38 -9.53
N LYS A 180 -15.21 3.20 -9.37
CA LYS A 180 -15.77 2.32 -8.34
C LYS A 180 -15.46 0.86 -8.65
N LEU A 181 -15.11 0.11 -7.60
CA LEU A 181 -14.63 -1.25 -7.67
C LEU A 181 -15.70 -2.28 -7.26
N VAL A 182 -15.47 -3.52 -7.67
CA VAL A 182 -16.00 -4.72 -7.01
C VAL A 182 -14.94 -5.18 -6.02
N LEU A 183 -15.24 -5.06 -4.73
CA LEU A 183 -14.29 -5.35 -3.64
C LEU A 183 -14.64 -6.67 -2.96
N ILE A 184 -13.68 -7.58 -2.86
CA ILE A 184 -13.75 -8.76 -1.99
C ILE A 184 -12.97 -8.43 -0.72
N ALA A 185 -13.66 -8.41 0.45
CA ALA A 185 -13.07 -8.04 1.73
C ALA A 185 -13.48 -8.99 2.86
N GLY A 186 -12.73 -8.93 3.98
CA GLY A 186 -12.93 -9.72 5.17
C GLY A 186 -11.83 -10.74 5.43
N GLY A 187 -11.91 -11.41 6.59
CA GLY A 187 -10.91 -12.36 7.06
C GLY A 187 -10.81 -12.39 8.58
N TYR A 188 -9.63 -12.70 9.09
CA TYR A 188 -9.35 -12.84 10.52
C TYR A 188 -9.41 -11.50 11.27
N ASP A 189 -10.07 -11.48 12.41
CA ASP A 189 -10.25 -10.31 13.25
C ASP A 189 -9.01 -10.03 14.14
N LYS A 190 -8.25 -8.99 13.80
CA LYS A 190 -7.16 -8.45 14.62
C LYS A 190 -7.62 -7.43 15.66
N LYS A 191 -8.94 -7.25 15.84
CA LYS A 191 -9.56 -6.23 16.71
C LYS A 191 -9.17 -4.79 16.33
N ILE A 192 -8.92 -4.55 15.04
CA ILE A 192 -8.68 -3.22 14.49
C ILE A 192 -10.06 -2.63 14.11
N PRO A 193 -10.34 -1.36 14.47
CA PRO A 193 -11.58 -0.69 14.07
C PRO A 193 -11.70 -0.56 12.55
N PHE A 194 -12.93 -0.67 12.02
CA PHE A 194 -13.24 -0.51 10.59
C PHE A 194 -13.90 0.84 10.28
N ASP A 195 -14.07 1.72 11.29
CA ASP A 195 -14.80 2.99 11.14
C ASP A 195 -14.24 3.86 10.00
N ALA A 196 -12.93 3.94 9.88
CA ALA A 196 -12.29 4.69 8.79
C ALA A 196 -12.46 4.04 7.39
N LEU A 197 -12.78 2.75 7.34
CA LEU A 197 -12.95 2.02 6.08
C LEU A 197 -14.35 2.21 5.49
N GLY A 198 -15.37 2.38 6.33
CA GLY A 198 -16.77 2.51 5.91
C GLY A 198 -16.99 3.61 4.87
N PRO A 199 -16.64 4.88 5.17
CA PRO A 199 -16.77 6.00 4.22
C PRO A 199 -16.02 5.76 2.90
N GLU A 200 -14.81 5.20 2.98
CA GLU A 200 -14.00 4.93 1.81
C GLU A 200 -14.61 3.85 0.89
N ILE A 201 -15.21 2.82 1.49
CA ILE A 201 -15.96 1.83 0.73
C ILE A 201 -17.17 2.48 0.04
N CYS A 202 -17.93 3.33 0.72
CA CYS A 202 -19.06 4.04 0.12
C CYS A 202 -18.64 4.90 -1.08
N GLY A 203 -17.48 5.56 -1.00
CA GLY A 203 -16.94 6.39 -2.07
C GLY A 203 -16.40 5.60 -3.27
N HIS A 204 -15.71 4.49 -3.02
CA HIS A 204 -14.87 3.79 -4.00
C HIS A 204 -15.38 2.43 -4.45
N VAL A 205 -16.45 1.89 -3.86
CA VAL A 205 -16.95 0.55 -4.15
C VAL A 205 -18.39 0.61 -4.64
N ARG A 206 -18.72 -0.12 -5.69
CA ARG A 206 -20.09 -0.30 -6.15
C ARG A 206 -20.71 -1.62 -5.67
N LEU A 207 -19.87 -2.65 -5.50
CA LEU A 207 -20.25 -3.98 -5.00
C LEU A 207 -19.21 -4.44 -3.99
N LEU A 208 -19.64 -4.70 -2.78
CA LEU A 208 -18.84 -5.23 -1.68
C LEU A 208 -19.22 -6.69 -1.44
N ILE A 209 -18.26 -7.59 -1.58
CA ILE A 209 -18.44 -9.01 -1.30
C ILE A 209 -17.65 -9.35 -0.04
N LEU A 210 -18.37 -9.71 1.01
CA LEU A 210 -17.80 -9.95 2.33
C LEU A 210 -17.65 -11.45 2.60
N CYS A 211 -16.47 -11.84 3.11
CA CYS A 211 -16.22 -13.21 3.54
C CYS A 211 -15.34 -13.28 4.78
N GLY A 212 -15.40 -14.40 5.51
CA GLY A 212 -14.60 -14.61 6.71
C GLY A 212 -15.15 -13.95 7.98
N ALA A 213 -14.41 -14.08 9.08
CA ALA A 213 -14.88 -13.78 10.44
C ALA A 213 -15.22 -12.30 10.70
N THR A 214 -14.77 -11.38 9.87
CA THR A 214 -15.01 -9.93 10.02
C THR A 214 -16.11 -9.38 9.12
N ALA A 215 -16.79 -10.22 8.34
CA ALA A 215 -17.81 -9.80 7.37
C ALA A 215 -18.84 -8.86 7.98
N GLU A 216 -19.50 -9.27 9.05
CA GLU A 216 -20.53 -8.47 9.75
C GLU A 216 -19.99 -7.16 10.33
N LYS A 217 -18.72 -7.13 10.79
CA LYS A 217 -18.10 -5.92 11.34
C LYS A 217 -17.80 -4.89 10.27
N ILE A 218 -17.34 -5.35 9.10
CA ILE A 218 -17.11 -4.46 7.96
C ILE A 218 -18.42 -3.90 7.44
N GLU A 219 -19.44 -4.75 7.29
CA GLU A 219 -20.79 -4.33 6.90
C GLU A 219 -21.35 -3.27 7.86
N ALA A 220 -21.27 -3.53 9.18
CA ALA A 220 -21.72 -2.58 10.19
C ALA A 220 -21.01 -1.22 10.07
N ALA A 221 -19.68 -1.20 9.81
CA ALA A 221 -18.93 0.02 9.61
C ALA A 221 -19.33 0.77 8.33
N VAL A 222 -19.64 0.04 7.25
CA VAL A 222 -20.14 0.63 6.00
C VAL A 222 -21.53 1.22 6.20
N CYS A 223 -22.44 0.46 6.81
CA CYS A 223 -23.81 0.93 7.06
C CYS A 223 -23.90 2.10 8.05
N ALA A 224 -22.91 2.24 8.94
CA ALA A 224 -22.82 3.37 9.88
C ALA A 224 -22.17 4.63 9.28
N ALA A 225 -21.57 4.53 8.10
CA ALA A 225 -20.93 5.67 7.45
C ALA A 225 -21.98 6.71 6.99
N PRO A 226 -21.73 8.03 7.19
CA PRO A 226 -22.67 9.09 6.75
C PRO A 226 -22.96 9.05 5.24
N GLU A 227 -22.02 8.56 4.45
CA GLU A 227 -22.11 8.46 2.99
C GLU A 227 -22.92 7.25 2.52
N TYR A 228 -23.26 6.32 3.42
CA TYR A 228 -23.96 5.11 3.05
C TYR A 228 -25.40 5.41 2.61
N GLN A 229 -25.77 4.80 1.49
CA GLN A 229 -27.16 4.76 1.01
C GLN A 229 -27.55 3.30 0.80
N PRO A 230 -28.78 2.89 1.16
CA PRO A 230 -29.22 1.51 0.98
C PRO A 230 -28.98 1.00 -0.45
N GLY A 231 -28.22 -0.09 -0.58
CA GLY A 231 -27.84 -0.65 -1.88
C GLY A 231 -26.66 0.03 -2.58
N GLN A 232 -25.99 1.01 -1.94
CA GLN A 232 -24.80 1.71 -2.49
C GLN A 232 -23.71 1.87 -1.41
N PRO A 233 -22.70 0.97 -1.40
CA PRO A 233 -22.53 -0.18 -2.30
C PRO A 233 -23.58 -1.26 -2.10
N GLU A 234 -23.81 -2.09 -3.15
CA GLU A 234 -24.47 -3.39 -2.99
C GLU A 234 -23.58 -4.28 -2.12
N ILE A 235 -24.16 -4.99 -1.15
CA ILE A 235 -23.40 -5.84 -0.22
C ILE A 235 -23.87 -7.29 -0.37
N LEU A 236 -22.93 -8.17 -0.64
CA LEU A 236 -23.16 -9.62 -0.73
C LEU A 236 -22.26 -10.35 0.26
N HIS A 237 -22.71 -11.51 0.72
CA HIS A 237 -21.95 -12.39 1.59
C HIS A 237 -21.56 -13.67 0.86
N ALA A 238 -20.34 -14.15 1.14
CA ALA A 238 -19.81 -15.41 0.64
C ALA A 238 -19.26 -16.23 1.80
N ALA A 239 -19.51 -17.53 1.82
CA ALA A 239 -18.94 -18.41 2.82
C ALA A 239 -17.43 -18.67 2.58
N THR A 240 -17.00 -18.63 1.32
CA THR A 240 -15.62 -18.93 0.93
C THR A 240 -15.10 -17.92 -0.10
N LEU A 241 -13.77 -17.86 -0.23
CA LEU A 241 -13.13 -17.06 -1.27
C LEU A 241 -13.54 -17.52 -2.69
N ALA A 242 -13.76 -18.82 -2.88
CA ALA A 242 -14.22 -19.35 -4.17
C ALA A 242 -15.61 -18.80 -4.53
N GLU A 243 -16.54 -18.82 -3.59
CA GLU A 243 -17.86 -18.24 -3.78
C GLU A 243 -17.79 -16.73 -4.02
N ALA A 244 -16.94 -16.03 -3.27
CA ALA A 244 -16.73 -14.58 -3.46
C ALA A 244 -16.25 -14.25 -4.89
N VAL A 245 -15.34 -15.04 -5.46
CA VAL A 245 -14.87 -14.87 -6.84
C VAL A 245 -15.99 -15.15 -7.85
N GLN A 246 -16.82 -16.17 -7.61
CA GLN A 246 -17.98 -16.47 -8.47
C GLN A 246 -19.03 -15.36 -8.42
N LEU A 247 -19.35 -14.84 -7.23
CA LEU A 247 -20.25 -13.69 -7.08
C LEU A 247 -19.68 -12.45 -7.79
N ALA A 248 -18.39 -12.18 -7.63
CA ALA A 248 -17.74 -11.08 -8.32
C ALA A 248 -17.87 -11.22 -9.84
N GLN A 249 -17.63 -12.41 -10.39
CA GLN A 249 -17.81 -12.67 -11.83
C GLN A 249 -19.26 -12.46 -12.27
N ALA A 250 -20.22 -13.03 -11.53
CA ALA A 250 -21.64 -12.98 -11.90
C ALA A 250 -22.24 -11.57 -11.89
N HIS A 251 -21.72 -10.69 -11.03
CA HIS A 251 -22.20 -9.32 -10.83
C HIS A 251 -21.32 -8.25 -11.49
N SER A 252 -20.27 -8.64 -12.23
CA SER A 252 -19.40 -7.71 -12.97
C SER A 252 -19.84 -7.56 -14.41
N VAL A 253 -19.59 -6.37 -14.95
CA VAL A 253 -19.82 -6.04 -16.36
C VAL A 253 -18.51 -5.58 -17.01
N PRO A 254 -18.38 -5.63 -18.35
CA PRO A 254 -17.20 -5.13 -19.04
C PRO A 254 -16.84 -3.70 -18.62
N GLY A 255 -15.56 -3.48 -18.30
CA GLY A 255 -15.04 -2.22 -17.75
C GLY A 255 -14.85 -2.25 -16.23
N ASP A 256 -15.46 -3.20 -15.51
CA ASP A 256 -15.26 -3.33 -14.07
C ASP A 256 -13.85 -3.77 -13.69
N ILE A 257 -13.49 -3.38 -12.46
CA ILE A 257 -12.29 -3.86 -11.76
C ILE A 257 -12.74 -4.62 -10.51
N VAL A 258 -12.37 -5.89 -10.44
CA VAL A 258 -12.52 -6.75 -9.25
C VAL A 258 -11.20 -6.77 -8.50
N THR A 259 -11.21 -6.48 -7.20
CA THR A 259 -10.01 -6.58 -6.36
C THR A 259 -10.27 -7.39 -5.09
N LEU A 260 -9.35 -8.30 -4.79
CA LEU A 260 -9.22 -8.88 -3.46
C LEU A 260 -8.37 -7.94 -2.61
N SER A 261 -8.97 -7.09 -1.77
CA SER A 261 -8.27 -6.24 -0.80
C SER A 261 -8.93 -6.38 0.57
N PRO A 262 -8.48 -7.36 1.37
CA PRO A 262 -9.28 -7.95 2.45
C PRO A 262 -9.48 -7.07 3.68
N ALA A 263 -8.67 -6.05 3.91
CA ALA A 263 -8.61 -5.25 5.15
C ALA A 263 -8.28 -6.07 6.42
N CYS A 264 -8.07 -7.38 6.29
CA CYS A 264 -7.94 -8.34 7.37
C CYS A 264 -6.79 -9.32 7.13
N ALA A 265 -6.25 -9.90 8.21
CA ALA A 265 -5.36 -11.04 8.10
C ALA A 265 -6.08 -12.26 7.50
N ALA A 266 -5.32 -13.28 7.14
CA ALA A 266 -5.85 -14.45 6.44
C ALA A 266 -6.12 -15.65 7.38
N PHE A 267 -5.80 -15.56 8.66
CA PHE A 267 -5.63 -16.70 9.57
C PHE A 267 -6.93 -17.45 9.95
N ASP A 268 -8.08 -16.95 9.54
CA ASP A 268 -9.38 -17.63 9.69
C ASP A 268 -9.60 -18.75 8.67
N GLN A 269 -9.11 -18.57 7.44
CA GLN A 269 -9.30 -19.55 6.36
C GLN A 269 -7.97 -19.98 5.70
N PHE A 270 -6.87 -19.24 5.89
CA PHE A 270 -5.60 -19.48 5.21
C PHE A 270 -4.42 -19.36 6.18
N LYS A 271 -3.34 -20.08 5.90
CA LYS A 271 -2.10 -20.00 6.68
C LYS A 271 -1.50 -18.59 6.74
N ASN A 272 -1.62 -17.83 5.67
CA ASN A 272 -1.10 -16.46 5.55
C ASN A 272 -1.68 -15.77 4.31
N PHE A 273 -1.36 -14.48 4.12
CA PHE A 273 -1.83 -13.70 2.99
C PHE A 273 -1.33 -14.20 1.62
N MET A 274 -0.14 -14.83 1.56
CA MET A 274 0.41 -15.39 0.32
C MET A 274 -0.44 -16.56 -0.15
N VAL A 275 -0.78 -17.50 0.74
CA VAL A 275 -1.66 -18.64 0.41
C VAL A 275 -3.05 -18.16 -0.02
N ARG A 276 -3.61 -17.13 0.64
CA ARG A 276 -4.88 -16.52 0.22
C ARG A 276 -4.77 -15.91 -1.18
N GLY A 277 -3.72 -15.14 -1.44
CA GLY A 277 -3.47 -14.51 -2.74
C GLY A 277 -3.26 -15.51 -3.86
N GLU A 278 -2.47 -16.57 -3.63
CA GLU A 278 -2.29 -17.67 -4.59
C GLU A 278 -3.61 -18.40 -4.88
N THR A 279 -4.41 -18.62 -3.84
CA THR A 279 -5.73 -19.24 -4.02
C THR A 279 -6.64 -18.34 -4.86
N TYR A 280 -6.66 -17.03 -4.61
CA TYR A 280 -7.40 -16.07 -5.42
C TYR A 280 -6.95 -16.10 -6.88
N LYS A 281 -5.64 -16.02 -7.14
CA LYS A 281 -5.09 -16.08 -8.50
C LYS A 281 -5.54 -17.34 -9.24
N ARG A 282 -5.45 -18.51 -8.61
CA ARG A 282 -5.92 -19.78 -9.20
C ARG A 282 -7.41 -19.77 -9.52
N LEU A 283 -8.24 -19.26 -8.61
CA LEU A 283 -9.69 -19.15 -8.83
C LEU A 283 -10.00 -18.22 -9.98
N VAL A 284 -9.36 -17.06 -10.04
CA VAL A 284 -9.52 -16.11 -11.14
C VAL A 284 -9.02 -16.68 -12.47
N GLN A 285 -7.91 -17.42 -12.47
CA GLN A 285 -7.39 -18.07 -13.67
C GLN A 285 -8.32 -19.18 -14.19
N ALA A 286 -9.12 -19.80 -13.33
CA ALA A 286 -10.07 -20.85 -13.66
C ALA A 286 -11.43 -20.34 -14.17
N LEU A 287 -11.72 -19.02 -14.05
CA LEU A 287 -12.94 -18.42 -14.61
C LEU A 287 -12.93 -18.55 -16.18
#